data_b94d875f8c87b5701c227efa08e7d8ba
#
_entry.id   b94d875f8c87b5701c227efa08e7d8ba
#
_cell.length_a   1.000
_cell.length_b   1.000
_cell.length_c   1.000
_cell.angle_alpha   90.00
_cell.angle_beta   90.00
_cell.angle_gamma   90.00
#
_symmetry.space_group_name_H-M   'P 1'
#
loop_
_entity.id
_entity.type
_entity.pdbx_description
1 polymer ?
#
loop_
_entity_poly.entity_id
_entity_poly.type
_entity_poly.pdbx_seq_one_letter_code
_entity_poly.pdbx_strand_id
1 'polypeptide(L)'
;MKIAIIGASGLLGEGFLHLKTKHELVATTFSKDSINPSTVLDIRKYDDVKKFLDKFKPNVVINTSAITNPEYCEINPIEVNQTNVIGVKNLAEICNDFKIHFIQISTEYVFDGITGKYKEESVTNPISKYGKSKLESEKITLQTNNSFCVARTAMLFGWSKNKLNLATLLISKLSQGEKLDVINDQIVSPSYNDNVAEILLELAEKKLGGIYHVSGSDIMSRLEFAKALSKEFKLDEKLLESISISEFNWKAKRPKNGGLVIEKISKILHTKTMSVSESLKQMRIDSIAKM
;
A
#
# COMPACT_ATOMS: atom_id res chain seq x y z
N MET A 1 12.10 17.54 -8.07
CA MET A 1 13.03 16.83 -7.14
C MET A 1 13.24 15.41 -7.63
N LYS A 2 14.28 14.75 -7.14
CA LYS A 2 14.54 13.33 -7.41
C LYS A 2 13.96 12.48 -6.29
N ILE A 3 13.11 11.49 -6.61
CA ILE A 3 12.42 10.63 -5.65
C ILE A 3 12.75 9.17 -5.97
N ALA A 4 13.28 8.44 -4.98
CA ALA A 4 13.51 7.01 -5.12
C ALA A 4 12.27 6.22 -4.65
N ILE A 5 11.73 5.37 -5.52
CA ILE A 5 10.64 4.45 -5.22
C ILE A 5 11.22 3.07 -4.99
N ILE A 6 11.25 2.64 -3.74
CA ILE A 6 11.77 1.33 -3.37
C ILE A 6 10.63 0.31 -3.44
N GLY A 7 10.81 -0.75 -4.25
CA GLY A 7 9.77 -1.75 -4.48
C GLY A 7 8.75 -1.37 -5.55
N ALA A 8 9.21 -0.71 -6.63
CA ALA A 8 8.36 -0.21 -7.71
C ALA A 8 7.59 -1.29 -8.50
N SER A 9 7.94 -2.58 -8.36
CA SER A 9 7.19 -3.70 -8.96
C SER A 9 5.97 -4.15 -8.14
N GLY A 10 5.77 -3.58 -6.95
CA GLY A 10 4.57 -3.80 -6.15
C GLY A 10 3.38 -2.99 -6.67
N LEU A 11 2.15 -3.35 -6.25
CA LEU A 11 0.91 -2.68 -6.68
C LEU A 11 0.95 -1.15 -6.48
N LEU A 12 1.40 -0.67 -5.31
CA LEU A 12 1.56 0.76 -5.07
C LEU A 12 2.74 1.35 -5.85
N GLY A 13 3.84 0.59 -5.94
CA GLY A 13 5.01 1.04 -6.70
C GLY A 13 4.71 1.27 -8.17
N GLU A 14 3.93 0.40 -8.81
CA GLU A 14 3.46 0.58 -10.19
C GLU A 14 2.58 1.82 -10.33
N GLY A 15 1.78 2.18 -9.31
CA GLY A 15 0.99 3.41 -9.31
C GLY A 15 1.84 4.66 -9.58
N PHE A 16 3.04 4.76 -9.00
CA PHE A 16 3.95 5.88 -9.29
C PHE A 16 4.42 5.92 -10.74
N LEU A 17 4.60 4.75 -11.36
CA LEU A 17 5.09 4.66 -12.74
C LEU A 17 4.03 5.03 -13.78
N HIS A 18 2.76 5.03 -13.39
CA HIS A 18 1.65 5.47 -14.24
C HIS A 18 1.49 6.99 -14.26
N LEU A 19 2.01 7.68 -13.24
CA LEU A 19 1.76 9.11 -13.07
C LEU A 19 2.63 9.95 -14.01
N LYS A 20 2.00 10.96 -14.62
CA LYS A 20 2.72 12.07 -15.24
C LYS A 20 3.13 13.04 -14.15
N THR A 21 4.42 13.09 -13.84
CA THR A 21 4.95 13.93 -12.77
C THR A 21 6.12 14.78 -13.26
N LYS A 22 6.29 15.96 -12.62
CA LYS A 22 7.47 16.84 -12.80
C LYS A 22 8.73 16.33 -12.09
N HIS A 23 8.59 15.23 -11.31
CA HIS A 23 9.70 14.67 -10.54
C HIS A 23 10.48 13.64 -11.35
N GLU A 24 11.77 13.55 -11.08
CA GLU A 24 12.62 12.45 -11.55
C GLU A 24 12.40 11.25 -10.60
N LEU A 25 11.78 10.19 -11.12
CA LEU A 25 11.56 8.97 -10.35
C LEU A 25 12.68 7.96 -10.61
N VAL A 26 13.32 7.48 -9.53
CA VAL A 26 14.30 6.39 -9.59
C VAL A 26 13.66 5.14 -9.00
N ALA A 27 13.30 4.19 -9.86
CA ALA A 27 12.61 2.96 -9.46
C ALA A 27 13.59 1.84 -9.10
N THR A 28 13.28 1.11 -8.01
CA THR A 28 13.99 -0.13 -7.67
C THR A 28 13.04 -1.31 -7.58
N THR A 29 13.59 -2.50 -7.86
CA THR A 29 12.88 -3.77 -7.74
C THR A 29 13.73 -4.78 -7.00
N PHE A 30 13.13 -5.84 -6.45
CA PHE A 30 13.88 -6.93 -5.85
C PHE A 30 14.48 -7.88 -6.90
N SER A 31 13.81 -8.09 -8.03
CA SER A 31 14.24 -8.96 -9.14
C SER A 31 14.40 -8.20 -10.45
N LYS A 32 15.27 -8.70 -11.36
CA LYS A 32 15.61 -8.04 -12.62
C LYS A 32 14.45 -7.92 -13.62
N ASP A 33 13.50 -8.84 -13.59
CA ASP A 33 12.50 -8.99 -14.66
C ASP A 33 11.19 -8.26 -14.40
N SER A 34 11.14 -7.44 -13.34
CA SER A 34 9.87 -6.87 -12.87
C SER A 34 9.45 -5.61 -13.61
N ILE A 35 10.39 -4.73 -13.94
CA ILE A 35 10.13 -3.40 -14.58
C ILE A 35 11.41 -2.93 -15.29
N ASN A 36 11.27 -2.31 -16.45
CA ASN A 36 12.37 -1.69 -17.19
C ASN A 36 12.09 -0.20 -17.48
N PRO A 37 12.98 0.75 -17.15
CA PRO A 37 14.26 0.57 -16.46
C PRO A 37 14.12 0.55 -14.94
N SER A 38 14.73 -0.41 -14.28
CA SER A 38 14.79 -0.45 -12.81
C SER A 38 16.17 -0.88 -12.31
N THR A 39 16.51 -0.46 -11.10
CA THR A 39 17.69 -0.91 -10.40
C THR A 39 17.30 -2.02 -9.42
N VAL A 40 17.98 -3.15 -9.46
CA VAL A 40 17.79 -4.20 -8.45
C VAL A 40 18.36 -3.75 -7.13
N LEU A 41 17.56 -3.82 -6.07
CA LEU A 41 17.96 -3.44 -4.72
C LEU A 41 17.35 -4.40 -3.68
N ASP A 42 18.22 -5.03 -2.91
CA ASP A 42 17.81 -5.78 -1.73
C ASP A 42 18.02 -4.91 -0.48
N ILE A 43 16.91 -4.41 0.09
CA ILE A 43 16.96 -3.51 1.25
C ILE A 43 17.52 -4.17 2.53
N ARG A 44 17.59 -5.50 2.59
CA ARG A 44 18.19 -6.25 3.70
C ARG A 44 19.71 -6.09 3.77
N LYS A 45 20.32 -5.66 2.66
CA LYS A 45 21.77 -5.48 2.51
C LYS A 45 22.13 -4.00 2.69
N TYR A 46 22.65 -3.65 3.86
CA TYR A 46 22.99 -2.28 4.22
C TYR A 46 23.90 -1.59 3.19
N ASP A 47 24.97 -2.26 2.76
CA ASP A 47 25.93 -1.69 1.81
C ASP A 47 25.34 -1.46 0.42
N ASP A 48 24.41 -2.31 -0.04
CA ASP A 48 23.73 -2.14 -1.33
C ASP A 48 22.80 -0.92 -1.28
N VAL A 49 22.06 -0.74 -0.17
CA VAL A 49 21.23 0.45 0.08
C VAL A 49 22.09 1.71 0.10
N LYS A 50 23.21 1.68 0.84
CA LYS A 50 24.12 2.82 0.95
C LYS A 50 24.70 3.21 -0.41
N LYS A 51 25.22 2.24 -1.18
CA LYS A 51 25.72 2.46 -2.55
C LYS A 51 24.67 3.03 -3.49
N PHE A 52 23.42 2.51 -3.40
CA PHE A 52 22.32 3.00 -4.20
C PHE A 52 22.01 4.48 -3.88
N LEU A 53 21.83 4.82 -2.61
CA LEU A 53 21.49 6.17 -2.19
C LEU A 53 22.63 7.18 -2.45
N ASP A 54 23.89 6.78 -2.29
CA ASP A 54 25.02 7.61 -2.64
C ASP A 54 25.14 7.87 -4.15
N LYS A 55 24.88 6.85 -4.96
CA LYS A 55 24.90 6.96 -6.43
C LYS A 55 23.82 7.89 -6.97
N PHE A 56 22.58 7.70 -6.51
CA PHE A 56 21.42 8.41 -7.08
C PHE A 56 21.10 9.73 -6.39
N LYS A 57 21.51 9.91 -5.13
CA LYS A 57 21.32 11.11 -4.30
C LYS A 57 19.88 11.65 -4.37
N PRO A 58 18.84 10.84 -4.06
CA PRO A 58 17.47 11.30 -4.09
C PRO A 58 17.22 12.34 -3.00
N ASN A 59 16.24 13.23 -3.21
CA ASN A 59 15.78 14.15 -2.17
C ASN A 59 14.83 13.47 -1.17
N VAL A 60 14.09 12.45 -1.66
CA VAL A 60 13.11 11.68 -0.90
C VAL A 60 13.21 10.21 -1.29
N VAL A 61 13.05 9.33 -0.32
CA VAL A 61 12.86 7.89 -0.51
C VAL A 61 11.44 7.52 -0.07
N ILE A 62 10.66 6.89 -0.94
CA ILE A 62 9.36 6.30 -0.62
C ILE A 62 9.52 4.78 -0.65
N ASN A 63 9.41 4.14 0.51
CA ASN A 63 9.54 2.69 0.63
C ASN A 63 8.18 1.99 0.52
N THR A 64 7.91 1.41 -0.64
CA THR A 64 6.74 0.57 -0.89
C THR A 64 7.06 -0.93 -0.80
N SER A 65 8.34 -1.28 -0.57
CA SER A 65 8.76 -2.68 -0.49
C SER A 65 8.36 -3.31 0.83
N ALA A 66 7.72 -4.47 0.76
CA ALA A 66 7.40 -5.29 1.93
C ALA A 66 6.95 -6.69 1.49
N ILE A 67 7.06 -7.66 2.40
CA ILE A 67 6.30 -8.92 2.32
C ILE A 67 4.92 -8.62 2.90
N THR A 68 3.87 -8.63 2.06
CA THR A 68 2.53 -8.15 2.40
C THR A 68 1.46 -9.24 2.50
N ASN A 69 1.75 -10.47 2.07
CA ASN A 69 0.80 -11.58 2.18
C ASN A 69 0.72 -12.04 3.64
N PRO A 70 -0.43 -11.86 4.35
CA PRO A 70 -0.53 -12.21 5.77
C PRO A 70 -0.29 -13.70 6.04
N GLU A 71 -0.78 -14.60 5.17
CA GLU A 71 -0.57 -16.04 5.31
C GLU A 71 0.91 -16.40 5.24
N TYR A 72 1.61 -15.83 4.26
CA TYR A 72 3.05 -16.01 4.12
C TYR A 72 3.80 -15.49 5.35
N CYS A 73 3.38 -14.35 5.90
CA CYS A 73 3.99 -13.75 7.08
C CYS A 73 3.87 -14.64 8.33
N GLU A 74 2.76 -15.36 8.50
CA GLU A 74 2.59 -16.29 9.62
C GLU A 74 3.56 -17.49 9.55
N ILE A 75 3.86 -17.94 8.33
CA ILE A 75 4.70 -19.14 8.08
C ILE A 75 6.19 -18.77 8.06
N ASN A 76 6.55 -17.59 7.55
CA ASN A 76 7.94 -17.18 7.32
C ASN A 76 8.35 -15.93 8.14
N PRO A 77 8.21 -15.94 9.48
CA PRO A 77 8.42 -14.74 10.31
C PRO A 77 9.87 -14.21 10.28
N ILE A 78 10.85 -15.07 10.06
CA ILE A 78 12.26 -14.66 9.98
C ILE A 78 12.50 -13.81 8.72
N GLU A 79 12.06 -14.27 7.57
CA GLU A 79 12.20 -13.52 6.31
C GLU A 79 11.41 -12.21 6.34
N VAL A 80 10.21 -12.24 6.93
CA VAL A 80 9.37 -11.05 7.14
C VAL A 80 10.09 -10.03 8.02
N ASN A 81 10.72 -10.47 9.12
CA ASN A 81 11.52 -9.58 9.96
C ASN A 81 12.71 -8.99 9.21
N GLN A 82 13.44 -9.80 8.43
CA GLN A 82 14.57 -9.32 7.63
C GLN A 82 14.14 -8.25 6.61
N THR A 83 12.99 -8.43 5.94
CA THR A 83 12.53 -7.51 4.91
C THR A 83 11.78 -6.32 5.50
N ASN A 84 10.74 -6.58 6.32
CA ASN A 84 9.82 -5.54 6.78
C ASN A 84 10.36 -4.72 7.96
N VAL A 85 11.36 -5.23 8.70
CA VAL A 85 11.91 -4.57 9.87
C VAL A 85 13.36 -4.16 9.62
N ILE A 86 14.28 -5.11 9.39
CA ILE A 86 15.71 -4.81 9.22
C ILE A 86 15.94 -4.01 7.93
N GLY A 87 15.29 -4.37 6.82
CA GLY A 87 15.39 -3.60 5.56
C GLY A 87 14.90 -2.16 5.71
N VAL A 88 13.82 -1.93 6.49
CA VAL A 88 13.34 -0.57 6.78
C VAL A 88 14.32 0.17 7.69
N LYS A 89 14.90 -0.50 8.68
CA LYS A 89 15.96 0.07 9.54
C LYS A 89 17.14 0.57 8.69
N ASN A 90 17.65 -0.26 7.79
CA ASN A 90 18.74 0.12 6.90
C ASN A 90 18.41 1.38 6.08
N LEU A 91 17.20 1.42 5.48
CA LEU A 91 16.75 2.59 4.71
C LEU A 91 16.66 3.85 5.59
N ALA A 92 16.01 3.75 6.75
CA ALA A 92 15.82 4.89 7.66
C ALA A 92 17.15 5.46 8.16
N GLU A 93 18.07 4.61 8.63
CA GLU A 93 19.39 5.02 9.13
C GLU A 93 20.20 5.73 8.03
N ILE A 94 20.32 5.13 6.84
CA ILE A 94 21.09 5.73 5.75
C ILE A 94 20.43 7.01 5.23
N CYS A 95 19.09 7.06 5.15
CA CYS A 95 18.38 8.29 4.79
C CYS A 95 18.65 9.41 5.80
N ASN A 96 18.67 9.09 7.10
CA ASN A 96 19.00 10.06 8.14
C ASN A 96 20.44 10.59 7.99
N ASP A 97 21.42 9.71 7.81
CA ASP A 97 22.83 10.07 7.63
C ASP A 97 23.05 10.95 6.39
N PHE A 98 22.33 10.66 5.31
CA PHE A 98 22.44 11.40 4.04
C PHE A 98 21.49 12.61 3.96
N LYS A 99 20.72 12.89 5.01
CA LYS A 99 19.70 13.99 5.08
C LYS A 99 18.64 13.88 3.97
N ILE A 100 18.29 12.65 3.62
CA ILE A 100 17.23 12.31 2.67
C ILE A 100 15.92 12.17 3.46
N HIS A 101 14.84 12.80 3.01
CA HIS A 101 13.53 12.59 3.63
C HIS A 101 13.02 11.17 3.33
N PHE A 102 12.49 10.49 4.35
CA PHE A 102 12.04 9.10 4.23
C PHE A 102 10.55 8.96 4.51
N ILE A 103 9.85 8.27 3.62
CA ILE A 103 8.42 7.92 3.74
C ILE A 103 8.30 6.40 3.76
N GLN A 104 7.86 5.86 4.89
CA GLN A 104 7.59 4.44 5.07
C GLN A 104 6.11 4.14 4.85
N ILE A 105 5.80 3.26 3.89
CA ILE A 105 4.41 2.79 3.73
C ILE A 105 4.08 1.77 4.82
N SER A 106 2.94 1.97 5.48
CA SER A 106 2.38 1.09 6.49
C SER A 106 0.95 0.66 6.10
N THR A 107 0.17 0.17 7.05
CA THR A 107 -1.10 -0.54 6.81
C THR A 107 -2.09 -0.36 7.96
N GLU A 108 -3.39 -0.53 7.68
CA GLU A 108 -4.46 -0.64 8.67
C GLU A 108 -4.32 -1.89 9.57
N TYR A 109 -3.52 -2.89 9.17
CA TYR A 109 -3.24 -4.09 9.99
C TYR A 109 -2.46 -3.80 11.27
N VAL A 110 -2.02 -2.57 11.51
CA VAL A 110 -1.46 -2.15 12.82
C VAL A 110 -2.54 -2.06 13.89
N PHE A 111 -3.81 -2.06 13.51
CA PHE A 111 -4.96 -2.06 14.41
C PHE A 111 -5.57 -3.46 14.57
N ASP A 112 -6.35 -3.66 15.64
CA ASP A 112 -7.01 -4.94 15.93
C ASP A 112 -8.29 -5.20 15.12
N GLY A 113 -8.87 -4.15 14.55
CA GLY A 113 -10.10 -4.25 13.77
C GLY A 113 -11.37 -4.41 14.62
N ILE A 114 -11.37 -3.97 15.90
CA ILE A 114 -12.53 -4.03 16.79
C ILE A 114 -13.43 -2.81 16.61
N THR A 115 -12.86 -1.60 16.76
CA THR A 115 -13.66 -0.35 16.76
C THR A 115 -13.90 0.21 15.37
N GLY A 116 -12.95 0.08 14.47
CA GLY A 116 -13.00 0.71 13.14
C GLY A 116 -12.87 2.23 13.18
N LYS A 117 -12.95 2.87 12.01
CA LYS A 117 -12.79 4.32 11.86
C LYS A 117 -11.59 4.86 12.63
N TYR A 118 -10.46 4.15 12.52
CA TYR A 118 -9.23 4.49 13.21
C TYR A 118 -8.66 5.82 12.72
N LYS A 119 -8.21 6.65 13.67
CA LYS A 119 -7.44 7.85 13.43
C LYS A 119 -5.95 7.58 13.62
N GLU A 120 -5.09 8.49 13.22
CA GLU A 120 -3.63 8.32 13.31
C GLU A 120 -3.14 8.12 14.75
N GLU A 121 -3.81 8.75 15.73
CA GLU A 121 -3.54 8.64 17.15
C GLU A 121 -4.21 7.45 17.85
N SER A 122 -5.05 6.68 17.15
CA SER A 122 -5.71 5.50 17.71
C SER A 122 -4.68 4.47 18.18
N VAL A 123 -4.99 3.80 19.30
CA VAL A 123 -4.10 2.77 19.87
C VAL A 123 -3.91 1.62 18.88
N THR A 124 -2.66 1.32 18.56
CA THR A 124 -2.29 0.21 17.70
C THR A 124 -2.25 -1.10 18.49
N ASN A 125 -2.82 -2.17 17.93
CA ASN A 125 -2.86 -3.51 18.53
C ASN A 125 -2.90 -4.59 17.44
N PRO A 126 -1.79 -4.84 16.70
CA PRO A 126 -1.79 -5.74 15.56
C PRO A 126 -2.01 -7.21 15.98
N ILE A 127 -2.93 -7.88 15.29
CA ILE A 127 -3.36 -9.26 15.59
C ILE A 127 -2.70 -10.32 14.70
N SER A 128 -1.85 -9.90 13.73
CA SER A 128 -1.11 -10.77 12.81
C SER A 128 0.39 -10.46 12.82
N LYS A 129 1.22 -11.41 12.38
CA LYS A 129 2.68 -11.18 12.22
C LYS A 129 2.98 -10.10 11.19
N TYR A 130 2.19 -10.02 10.11
CA TYR A 130 2.27 -8.93 9.15
C TYR A 130 2.08 -7.58 9.84
N GLY A 131 0.96 -7.38 10.53
CA GLY A 131 0.67 -6.13 11.24
C GLY A 131 1.73 -5.78 12.28
N LYS A 132 2.24 -6.77 13.04
CA LYS A 132 3.34 -6.57 14.00
C LYS A 132 4.62 -6.09 13.33
N SER A 133 5.02 -6.70 12.20
CA SER A 133 6.22 -6.28 11.45
C SER A 133 6.08 -4.85 10.90
N LYS A 134 4.88 -4.46 10.46
CA LYS A 134 4.62 -3.11 9.96
C LYS A 134 4.62 -2.08 11.09
N LEU A 135 4.02 -2.39 12.25
CA LEU A 135 4.08 -1.50 13.42
C LEU A 135 5.51 -1.31 13.91
N GLU A 136 6.35 -2.36 13.89
CA GLU A 136 7.75 -2.24 14.25
C GLU A 136 8.51 -1.33 13.27
N SER A 137 8.22 -1.45 11.96
CA SER A 137 8.79 -0.55 10.96
C SER A 137 8.38 0.92 11.14
N GLU A 138 7.13 1.20 11.59
CA GLU A 138 6.70 2.55 11.95
C GLU A 138 7.53 3.13 13.09
N LYS A 139 7.69 2.34 14.17
CA LYS A 139 8.48 2.74 15.34
C LYS A 139 9.92 3.07 14.96
N ILE A 140 10.59 2.17 14.22
CA ILE A 140 11.96 2.37 13.74
C ILE A 140 12.05 3.67 12.93
N THR A 141 11.14 3.88 11.99
CA THR A 141 11.12 5.08 11.14
C THR A 141 11.09 6.36 11.97
N LEU A 142 10.16 6.47 12.92
CA LEU A 142 9.97 7.68 13.72
C LEU A 142 11.02 7.85 14.83
N GLN A 143 11.58 6.74 15.35
CA GLN A 143 12.68 6.79 16.32
C GLN A 143 14.00 7.19 15.67
N THR A 144 14.24 6.80 14.42
CA THR A 144 15.42 7.20 13.66
C THR A 144 15.39 8.68 13.37
N ASN A 145 14.25 9.21 12.94
CA ASN A 145 14.07 10.66 12.75
C ASN A 145 12.58 11.00 12.81
N ASN A 146 12.18 11.84 13.75
CA ASN A 146 10.79 12.25 13.95
C ASN A 146 10.22 13.14 12.81
N SER A 147 11.09 13.65 11.93
CA SER A 147 10.67 14.33 10.71
C SER A 147 10.38 13.38 9.54
N PHE A 148 10.60 12.08 9.69
CA PHE A 148 10.22 11.08 8.70
C PHE A 148 8.72 10.84 8.71
N CYS A 149 8.20 10.30 7.60
CA CYS A 149 6.78 10.06 7.41
C CYS A 149 6.45 8.57 7.46
N VAL A 150 5.34 8.25 8.11
CA VAL A 150 4.66 6.95 8.03
C VAL A 150 3.32 7.16 7.34
N ALA A 151 3.09 6.48 6.22
CA ALA A 151 1.84 6.53 5.48
C ALA A 151 1.11 5.18 5.60
N ARG A 152 0.04 5.12 6.42
CA ARG A 152 -0.81 3.93 6.54
C ARG A 152 -1.82 3.90 5.41
N THR A 153 -1.82 2.81 4.63
CA THR A 153 -2.79 2.57 3.56
C THR A 153 -3.73 1.42 3.94
N ALA A 154 -4.82 1.25 3.18
CA ALA A 154 -5.74 0.13 3.35
C ALA A 154 -6.18 -0.41 1.99
N MET A 155 -6.43 -1.71 1.90
CA MET A 155 -6.96 -2.42 0.73
C MET A 155 -6.65 -1.75 -0.61
N LEU A 156 -5.38 -1.74 -1.01
CA LEU A 156 -4.98 -1.20 -2.31
C LEU A 156 -5.58 -2.02 -3.46
N PHE A 157 -6.07 -1.33 -4.48
CA PHE A 157 -6.53 -1.92 -5.73
C PHE A 157 -6.13 -1.06 -6.94
N GLY A 158 -6.16 -1.64 -8.12
CA GLY A 158 -5.83 -0.96 -9.37
C GLY A 158 -5.21 -1.91 -10.38
N TRP A 159 -4.83 -1.39 -11.55
CA TRP A 159 -4.12 -2.17 -12.55
C TRP A 159 -2.68 -2.44 -12.11
N SER A 160 -2.24 -3.68 -12.29
CA SER A 160 -0.86 -4.10 -12.05
C SER A 160 -0.52 -5.28 -12.95
N LYS A 161 0.66 -5.26 -13.52
CA LYS A 161 1.19 -6.37 -14.33
C LYS A 161 1.68 -7.53 -13.45
N ASN A 162 2.13 -7.21 -12.23
CA ASN A 162 2.85 -8.14 -11.38
C ASN A 162 2.05 -8.59 -10.15
N LYS A 163 0.94 -7.91 -9.79
CA LYS A 163 0.22 -8.16 -8.54
C LYS A 163 -1.27 -8.30 -8.74
N LEU A 164 -1.77 -9.50 -8.53
CA LEU A 164 -3.20 -9.74 -8.41
C LEU A 164 -3.73 -9.04 -7.16
N ASN A 165 -4.85 -8.35 -7.30
CA ASN A 165 -5.59 -7.73 -6.21
C ASN A 165 -7.09 -8.00 -6.36
N LEU A 166 -7.89 -7.64 -5.34
CA LEU A 166 -9.32 -7.97 -5.36
C LEU A 166 -10.05 -7.43 -6.59
N ALA A 167 -9.74 -6.21 -7.04
CA ALA A 167 -10.41 -5.62 -8.21
C ALA A 167 -10.09 -6.40 -9.50
N THR A 168 -8.82 -6.68 -9.77
CA THR A 168 -8.41 -7.42 -10.97
C THR A 168 -8.86 -8.89 -10.92
N LEU A 169 -8.93 -9.50 -9.73
CA LEU A 169 -9.49 -10.84 -9.55
C LEU A 169 -10.99 -10.86 -9.87
N LEU A 170 -11.76 -9.90 -9.33
CA LEU A 170 -13.20 -9.76 -9.63
C LEU A 170 -13.43 -9.59 -11.12
N ILE A 171 -12.72 -8.66 -11.78
CA ILE A 171 -12.86 -8.43 -13.22
C ILE A 171 -12.56 -9.71 -13.99
N SER A 172 -11.47 -10.39 -13.69
CA SER A 172 -11.06 -11.61 -14.39
C SER A 172 -12.08 -12.73 -14.24
N LYS A 173 -12.52 -13.03 -13.01
CA LYS A 173 -13.42 -14.14 -12.73
C LYS A 173 -14.84 -13.88 -13.26
N LEU A 174 -15.41 -12.73 -12.96
CA LEU A 174 -16.78 -12.41 -13.34
C LEU A 174 -16.92 -12.25 -14.86
N SER A 175 -15.90 -11.73 -15.56
CA SER A 175 -15.94 -11.66 -17.04
C SER A 175 -15.91 -13.04 -17.72
N GLN A 176 -15.45 -14.07 -17.02
CA GLN A 176 -15.47 -15.47 -17.49
C GLN A 176 -16.73 -16.22 -17.06
N GLY A 177 -17.67 -15.55 -16.36
CA GLY A 177 -18.87 -16.18 -15.82
C GLY A 177 -18.63 -17.06 -14.60
N GLU A 178 -17.45 -16.92 -13.96
CA GLU A 178 -17.08 -17.70 -12.77
C GLU A 178 -17.60 -17.03 -11.50
N LYS A 179 -18.13 -17.85 -10.57
CA LYS A 179 -18.50 -17.42 -9.23
C LYS A 179 -17.27 -17.09 -8.39
N LEU A 180 -17.42 -16.12 -7.48
CA LEU A 180 -16.34 -15.74 -6.57
C LEU A 180 -16.88 -15.48 -5.16
N ASP A 181 -16.26 -16.13 -4.17
CA ASP A 181 -16.51 -15.89 -2.76
C ASP A 181 -15.98 -14.53 -2.33
N VAL A 182 -16.84 -13.69 -1.78
CA VAL A 182 -16.50 -12.35 -1.31
C VAL A 182 -16.93 -12.15 0.14
N ILE A 183 -16.00 -11.73 0.98
CA ILE A 183 -16.24 -11.50 2.41
C ILE A 183 -17.19 -10.34 2.61
N ASN A 184 -18.27 -10.57 3.36
CA ASN A 184 -19.31 -9.58 3.65
C ASN A 184 -19.11 -8.81 4.97
N ASP A 185 -18.39 -9.37 5.95
CA ASP A 185 -18.21 -8.86 7.30
C ASP A 185 -16.77 -8.32 7.58
N GLN A 186 -15.99 -8.03 6.54
CA GLN A 186 -14.74 -7.28 6.68
C GLN A 186 -14.89 -5.87 6.11
N ILE A 187 -14.76 -4.87 6.99
CA ILE A 187 -14.83 -3.45 6.64
C ILE A 187 -13.42 -2.91 6.37
N VAL A 188 -13.25 -2.20 5.28
CA VAL A 188 -11.97 -1.69 4.76
C VAL A 188 -12.12 -0.28 4.20
N SER A 189 -11.01 0.38 3.90
CA SER A 189 -10.98 1.61 3.08
C SER A 189 -10.34 1.30 1.73
N PRO A 190 -11.14 0.97 0.68
CA PRO A 190 -10.59 0.67 -0.63
C PRO A 190 -9.83 1.86 -1.21
N SER A 191 -8.60 1.64 -1.66
CA SER A 191 -7.67 2.70 -2.03
C SER A 191 -7.08 2.45 -3.42
N TYR A 192 -7.36 3.37 -4.38
CA TYR A 192 -6.83 3.26 -5.72
C TYR A 192 -5.34 3.57 -5.73
N ASN A 193 -4.51 2.65 -6.24
CA ASN A 193 -3.06 2.72 -6.15
C ASN A 193 -2.46 3.99 -6.76
N ASP A 194 -2.99 4.45 -7.92
CA ASP A 194 -2.51 5.66 -8.59
C ASP A 194 -2.83 6.92 -7.76
N ASN A 195 -4.03 7.02 -7.17
CA ASN A 195 -4.39 8.14 -6.31
C ASN A 195 -3.57 8.16 -5.01
N VAL A 196 -3.33 6.98 -4.40
CA VAL A 196 -2.42 6.88 -3.25
C VAL A 196 -1.02 7.33 -3.62
N ALA A 197 -0.52 6.97 -4.80
CA ALA A 197 0.78 7.41 -5.28
C ALA A 197 0.84 8.94 -5.49
N GLU A 198 -0.21 9.58 -6.04
CA GLU A 198 -0.32 11.04 -6.16
C GLU A 198 -0.24 11.74 -4.81
N ILE A 199 -1.00 11.24 -3.82
CA ILE A 199 -0.99 11.77 -2.46
C ILE A 199 0.40 11.66 -1.83
N LEU A 200 1.08 10.52 -2.02
CA LEU A 200 2.44 10.30 -1.51
C LEU A 200 3.48 11.20 -2.19
N LEU A 201 3.30 11.55 -3.47
CA LEU A 201 4.16 12.54 -4.13
C LEU A 201 3.98 13.93 -3.51
N GLU A 202 2.76 14.36 -3.18
CA GLU A 202 2.54 15.64 -2.50
C GLU A 202 3.10 15.63 -1.06
N LEU A 203 2.96 14.51 -0.32
CA LEU A 203 3.63 14.33 0.97
C LEU A 203 5.15 14.47 0.85
N ALA A 204 5.73 13.89 -0.20
CA ALA A 204 7.15 13.98 -0.49
C ALA A 204 7.59 15.42 -0.84
N GLU A 205 6.80 16.13 -1.64
CA GLU A 205 7.05 17.55 -1.98
C GLU A 205 7.11 18.43 -0.73
N LYS A 206 6.16 18.22 0.17
CA LYS A 206 6.04 19.01 1.43
C LYS A 206 6.99 18.51 2.52
N LYS A 207 7.64 17.36 2.35
CA LYS A 207 8.50 16.70 3.34
C LYS A 207 7.83 16.63 4.72
N LEU A 208 6.56 16.24 4.76
CA LEU A 208 5.80 16.17 6.00
C LEU A 208 6.26 14.99 6.86
N GLY A 209 6.50 15.24 8.14
CA GLY A 209 6.84 14.21 9.14
C GLY A 209 5.63 13.75 9.95
N GLY A 210 5.76 12.59 10.60
CA GLY A 210 4.74 11.98 11.44
C GLY A 210 3.89 10.93 10.73
N ILE A 211 2.74 10.58 11.31
CA ILE A 211 1.86 9.52 10.80
C ILE A 211 0.68 10.14 10.06
N TYR A 212 0.36 9.59 8.88
CA TYR A 212 -0.79 9.95 8.07
C TYR A 212 -1.52 8.71 7.57
N HIS A 213 -2.85 8.77 7.53
CA HIS A 213 -3.67 7.79 6.83
C HIS A 213 -3.84 8.22 5.37
N VAL A 214 -3.38 7.37 4.46
CA VAL A 214 -3.39 7.59 3.01
C VAL A 214 -4.22 6.48 2.36
N SER A 215 -5.53 6.67 2.31
CA SER A 215 -6.48 5.70 1.77
C SER A 215 -7.59 6.37 0.99
N GLY A 216 -8.42 5.59 0.32
CA GLY A 216 -9.68 6.08 -0.25
C GLY A 216 -10.59 6.68 0.82
N SER A 217 -11.52 7.55 0.42
CA SER A 217 -12.40 8.28 1.35
C SER A 217 -13.53 7.43 1.93
N ASP A 218 -13.88 6.31 1.28
CA ASP A 218 -14.98 5.47 1.71
C ASP A 218 -14.53 4.37 2.67
N ILE A 219 -15.41 4.05 3.61
CA ILE A 219 -15.27 2.89 4.51
C ILE A 219 -16.46 1.97 4.24
N MET A 220 -16.21 0.76 3.76
CA MET A 220 -17.24 -0.19 3.34
C MET A 220 -16.78 -1.64 3.48
N SER A 221 -17.72 -2.59 3.36
CA SER A 221 -17.37 -4.00 3.29
C SER A 221 -16.73 -4.38 1.96
N ARG A 222 -15.99 -5.48 1.94
CA ARG A 222 -15.44 -6.02 0.67
C ARG A 222 -16.54 -6.40 -0.30
N LEU A 223 -17.70 -6.87 0.19
CA LEU A 223 -18.84 -7.20 -0.66
C LEU A 223 -19.46 -5.94 -1.30
N GLU A 224 -19.61 -4.85 -0.54
CA GLU A 224 -20.07 -3.57 -1.09
C GLU A 224 -19.11 -3.05 -2.17
N PHE A 225 -17.81 -3.14 -1.94
CA PHE A 225 -16.79 -2.82 -2.96
C PHE A 225 -16.94 -3.69 -4.21
N ALA A 226 -17.11 -5.01 -4.05
CA ALA A 226 -17.27 -5.94 -5.17
C ALA A 226 -18.53 -5.62 -6.01
N LYS A 227 -19.65 -5.30 -5.35
CA LYS A 227 -20.88 -4.87 -6.03
C LYS A 227 -20.69 -3.56 -6.78
N ALA A 228 -20.04 -2.56 -6.15
CA ALA A 228 -19.74 -1.28 -6.81
C ALA A 228 -18.86 -1.48 -8.06
N LEU A 229 -17.84 -2.34 -7.96
CA LEU A 229 -16.98 -2.70 -9.08
C LEU A 229 -17.76 -3.42 -10.19
N SER A 230 -18.58 -4.43 -9.85
CA SER A 230 -19.38 -5.17 -10.82
C SER A 230 -20.29 -4.24 -11.60
N LYS A 231 -20.95 -3.29 -10.91
CA LYS A 231 -21.80 -2.29 -11.56
C LYS A 231 -21.01 -1.39 -12.52
N GLU A 232 -19.84 -0.86 -12.11
CA GLU A 232 -19.05 0.04 -12.95
C GLU A 232 -18.48 -0.67 -14.17
N PHE A 233 -18.05 -1.94 -14.03
CA PHE A 233 -17.47 -2.75 -15.11
C PHE A 233 -18.53 -3.57 -15.88
N LYS A 234 -19.83 -3.41 -15.57
CA LYS A 234 -20.96 -4.12 -16.21
C LYS A 234 -20.82 -5.65 -16.12
N LEU A 235 -20.41 -6.16 -14.98
CA LEU A 235 -20.26 -7.58 -14.67
C LEU A 235 -21.51 -8.09 -13.92
N ASP A 236 -21.80 -9.39 -14.01
CA ASP A 236 -22.96 -9.99 -13.35
C ASP A 236 -22.74 -10.14 -11.83
N GLU A 237 -23.43 -9.31 -11.04
CA GLU A 237 -23.37 -9.37 -9.57
C GLU A 237 -23.88 -10.68 -8.97
N LYS A 238 -24.68 -11.47 -9.70
CA LYS A 238 -25.20 -12.77 -9.24
C LYS A 238 -24.08 -13.83 -9.08
N LEU A 239 -22.91 -13.58 -9.65
CA LEU A 239 -21.75 -14.43 -9.53
C LEU A 239 -20.96 -14.18 -8.23
N LEU A 240 -21.33 -13.15 -7.44
CA LEU A 240 -20.74 -12.87 -6.14
C LEU A 240 -21.40 -13.75 -5.07
N GLU A 241 -20.63 -14.65 -4.49
CA GLU A 241 -21.05 -15.47 -3.35
C GLU A 241 -20.66 -14.75 -2.04
N SER A 242 -21.65 -14.43 -1.22
CA SER A 242 -21.46 -13.70 0.04
C SER A 242 -21.12 -14.66 1.17
N ILE A 243 -19.92 -14.55 1.74
CA ILE A 243 -19.45 -15.41 2.82
C ILE A 243 -18.88 -14.59 4.00
N SER A 244 -18.89 -15.17 5.20
CA SER A 244 -18.26 -14.55 6.37
C SER A 244 -16.74 -14.79 6.36
N ILE A 245 -15.99 -13.87 6.97
CA ILE A 245 -14.53 -14.04 7.18
C ILE A 245 -14.20 -15.31 7.97
N SER A 246 -15.10 -15.78 8.82
CA SER A 246 -14.93 -17.00 9.61
C SER A 246 -15.02 -18.30 8.80
N GLU A 247 -15.57 -18.24 7.59
CA GLU A 247 -15.66 -19.38 6.69
C GLU A 247 -14.36 -19.66 5.93
N PHE A 248 -13.45 -18.66 5.92
CA PHE A 248 -12.11 -18.87 5.39
C PHE A 248 -11.19 -19.51 6.43
N ASN A 249 -10.53 -20.60 6.04
CA ASN A 249 -9.53 -21.26 6.87
C ASN A 249 -8.15 -20.57 6.77
N TRP A 250 -8.06 -19.31 7.21
CA TRP A 250 -6.82 -18.56 7.23
C TRP A 250 -6.02 -18.80 8.51
N LYS A 251 -4.71 -18.92 8.38
CA LYS A 251 -3.78 -18.94 9.52
C LYS A 251 -3.61 -17.55 10.13
N ALA A 252 -3.53 -16.54 9.27
CA ALA A 252 -3.38 -15.15 9.69
C ALA A 252 -4.71 -14.56 10.15
N LYS A 253 -4.76 -14.04 11.38
CA LYS A 253 -5.89 -13.23 11.85
C LYS A 253 -5.95 -11.93 11.04
N ARG A 254 -7.16 -11.50 10.67
CA ARG A 254 -7.39 -10.28 9.89
C ARG A 254 -8.29 -9.33 10.66
N PRO A 255 -7.99 -8.02 10.70
CA PRO A 255 -8.91 -7.03 11.28
C PRO A 255 -10.27 -7.09 10.58
N LYS A 256 -11.36 -7.27 11.35
CA LYS A 256 -12.71 -7.24 10.78
C LYS A 256 -13.13 -5.83 10.36
N ASN A 257 -12.72 -4.82 11.11
CA ASN A 257 -13.07 -3.44 10.86
C ASN A 257 -11.79 -2.59 10.81
N GLY A 258 -11.15 -2.54 9.62
CA GLY A 258 -9.90 -1.84 9.36
C GLY A 258 -10.08 -0.43 8.76
N GLY A 259 -11.29 0.14 8.77
CA GLY A 259 -11.56 1.45 8.17
C GLY A 259 -10.71 2.57 8.77
N LEU A 260 -10.07 3.37 7.90
CA LEU A 260 -9.21 4.49 8.26
C LEU A 260 -9.92 5.84 8.08
N VAL A 261 -9.78 6.75 9.04
CA VAL A 261 -10.21 8.14 8.91
C VAL A 261 -9.09 8.94 8.27
N ILE A 262 -9.41 9.76 7.26
CA ILE A 262 -8.44 10.52 6.45
C ILE A 262 -8.51 12.03 6.66
N GLU A 263 -9.20 12.50 7.69
CA GLU A 263 -9.44 13.93 7.92
C GLU A 263 -8.16 14.74 8.06
N LYS A 264 -7.12 14.16 8.67
CA LYS A 264 -5.84 14.84 8.88
C LYS A 264 -5.18 15.19 7.55
N ILE A 265 -5.05 14.21 6.65
CA ILE A 265 -4.38 14.42 5.37
C ILE A 265 -5.21 15.32 4.44
N SER A 266 -6.53 15.18 4.45
CA SER A 266 -7.45 15.98 3.62
C SER A 266 -7.44 17.47 3.94
N LYS A 267 -7.00 17.86 5.15
CA LYS A 267 -6.84 19.27 5.55
C LYS A 267 -5.51 19.87 5.12
N ILE A 268 -4.51 19.06 4.80
CA ILE A 268 -3.12 19.49 4.59
C ILE A 268 -2.75 19.47 3.10
N LEU A 269 -3.30 18.52 2.34
CA LEU A 269 -2.96 18.30 0.94
C LEU A 269 -4.00 18.91 -0.01
N HIS A 270 -3.54 19.27 -1.20
CA HIS A 270 -4.39 19.68 -2.32
C HIS A 270 -4.92 18.48 -3.10
N THR A 271 -4.09 17.44 -3.22
CA THR A 271 -4.48 16.16 -3.83
C THR A 271 -5.61 15.53 -3.01
N LYS A 272 -6.76 15.32 -3.65
CA LYS A 272 -7.93 14.75 -3.01
C LYS A 272 -7.84 13.24 -2.95
N THR A 273 -8.27 12.68 -1.82
CA THR A 273 -8.55 11.25 -1.72
C THR A 273 -9.82 10.91 -2.50
N MET A 274 -9.74 9.93 -3.38
CA MET A 274 -10.89 9.52 -4.22
C MET A 274 -11.83 8.62 -3.43
N SER A 275 -13.13 8.78 -3.69
CA SER A 275 -14.16 7.80 -3.33
C SER A 275 -14.03 6.53 -4.18
N VAL A 276 -14.66 5.44 -3.75
CA VAL A 276 -14.71 4.19 -4.53
C VAL A 276 -15.33 4.42 -5.91
N SER A 277 -16.40 5.23 -5.98
CA SER A 277 -17.05 5.54 -7.28
C SER A 277 -16.11 6.27 -8.23
N GLU A 278 -15.39 7.29 -7.76
CA GLU A 278 -14.40 8.03 -8.57
C GLU A 278 -13.24 7.11 -8.99
N SER A 279 -12.72 6.33 -8.05
CA SER A 279 -11.61 5.40 -8.27
C SER A 279 -11.93 4.32 -9.31
N LEU A 280 -13.12 3.73 -9.24
CA LEU A 280 -13.55 2.69 -10.19
C LEU A 280 -13.78 3.26 -11.59
N LYS A 281 -14.36 4.47 -11.70
CA LYS A 281 -14.47 5.18 -12.99
C LYS A 281 -13.10 5.44 -13.60
N GLN A 282 -12.15 5.95 -12.78
CA GLN A 282 -10.79 6.18 -13.25
C GLN A 282 -10.12 4.88 -13.67
N MET A 283 -10.22 3.82 -12.86
CA MET A 283 -9.68 2.51 -13.17
C MET A 283 -10.24 1.95 -14.50
N ARG A 284 -11.54 2.17 -14.79
CA ARG A 284 -12.16 1.76 -16.05
C ARG A 284 -11.63 2.57 -17.25
N ILE A 285 -11.43 3.89 -17.09
CA ILE A 285 -10.80 4.72 -18.13
C ILE A 285 -9.38 4.25 -18.41
N ASP A 286 -8.60 3.99 -17.36
CA ASP A 286 -7.22 3.54 -17.45
C ASP A 286 -7.06 2.15 -18.09
N SER A 287 -8.11 1.31 -18.08
CA SER A 287 -8.07 0.01 -18.75
C SER A 287 -7.79 0.11 -20.25
N ILE A 288 -8.28 1.18 -20.89
CA ILE A 288 -8.09 1.43 -22.34
C ILE A 288 -6.62 1.81 -22.64
N ALA A 289 -5.96 2.46 -21.70
CA ALA A 289 -4.58 2.94 -21.88
C ALA A 289 -3.51 1.93 -21.41
N LYS A 290 -3.91 0.94 -20.59
CA LYS A 290 -2.98 -0.01 -19.92
C LYS A 290 -3.13 -1.45 -20.44
N MET A 291 -4.08 -1.71 -21.36
CA MET A 291 -4.16 -2.92 -22.19
C MET A 291 -3.33 -2.76 -23.46
#